data_3cf5877218e2ff033a5912e117913715
#
_entry.id   3cf5877218e2ff033a5912e117913715
#
_cell.length_a   1.000
_cell.length_b   1.000
_cell.length_c   1.000
_cell.angle_alpha   90.00
_cell.angle_beta   90.00
_cell.angle_gamma   90.00
#
_symmetry.space_group_name_H-M   'P 1'
#
loop_
_entity.id
_entity.type
_entity.pdbx_description
1 polymer ?
#
loop_
_entity_poly.entity_id
_entity_poly.type
_entity_poly.pdbx_seq_one_letter_code
_entity_poly.pdbx_strand_id
1 'polypeptide(L)'
;MDYILVQNVRSLNKNLDNLQVVLEQQSTKPVAVCITETWLNKNSHVQSLTLRGYQPLLFTNREKRGGGVGIYIDEKYSAVKQGEFSDDQIQLLSTKISLNKYNFSLIVGYVKPNTSIDKITCCFESFLNKLVLKENEKQFLCGDFNIDHFKNSKQLKKLKSCLETFGLHFSPNIVPSRETDKSQSCIDVIYSNSHCETNVLKTHVSDHYSVTATLDKAINLKSEEVTLTKKWAVLRDTEAQLKLKFLLTHELQKLNDLCDKITPNQFCLKLHEAVNKCVDKIVPLKRYSTSRQQSWVDNEVKNLATKKWSLYQKMIKTNNENTRNKFKRVRNQLQKLIGKKKKGFLSKPYTPRRKKNN
;
A
#
# COMPACT_ATOMS: atom_id res chain seq x y z
N MET A 1 10.34 13.42 1.29
CA MET A 1 10.87 12.32 2.13
C MET A 1 10.02 11.12 1.84
N ASP A 2 10.64 9.98 1.50
CA ASP A 2 9.93 8.74 1.22
C ASP A 2 9.44 8.12 2.53
N TYR A 3 8.20 7.61 2.54
CA TYR A 3 7.60 7.01 3.73
C TYR A 3 6.57 5.95 3.35
N ILE A 4 6.28 5.05 4.27
CA ILE A 4 5.16 4.11 4.20
C ILE A 4 4.03 4.58 5.11
N LEU A 5 2.79 4.25 4.73
CA LEU A 5 1.59 4.55 5.52
C LEU A 5 0.86 3.25 5.84
N VAL A 6 0.50 3.06 7.10
CA VAL A 6 -0.26 1.91 7.62
C VAL A 6 -1.64 2.38 8.07
N GLN A 7 -2.69 1.71 7.62
CA GLN A 7 -4.08 2.07 7.96
C GLN A 7 -4.95 0.82 8.13
N ASN A 8 -5.57 0.66 9.29
CA ASN A 8 -6.72 -0.24 9.41
C ASN A 8 -7.95 0.44 8.79
N VAL A 9 -8.46 -0.12 7.70
CA VAL A 9 -9.53 0.50 6.90
C VAL A 9 -10.94 0.04 7.30
N ARG A 10 -11.08 -1.04 8.08
CA ARG A 10 -12.38 -1.63 8.46
C ARG A 10 -13.36 -1.71 7.28
N SER A 11 -13.01 -2.49 6.29
CA SER A 11 -13.65 -2.66 4.98
C SER A 11 -13.15 -1.67 3.93
N LEU A 12 -12.31 -2.17 3.04
CA LEU A 12 -11.78 -1.40 1.93
C LEU A 12 -12.88 -0.91 0.98
N ASN A 13 -13.86 -1.76 0.67
CA ASN A 13 -14.99 -1.37 -0.17
C ASN A 13 -15.76 -0.14 0.35
N LYS A 14 -15.83 0.02 1.68
CA LYS A 14 -16.56 1.14 2.30
C LYS A 14 -15.71 2.40 2.43
N ASN A 15 -14.41 2.23 2.65
CA ASN A 15 -13.53 3.30 3.09
C ASN A 15 -12.45 3.67 2.07
N LEU A 16 -12.45 3.08 0.86
CA LEU A 16 -11.48 3.39 -0.20
C LEU A 16 -11.47 4.89 -0.54
N ASP A 17 -12.65 5.48 -0.71
CA ASP A 17 -12.77 6.90 -1.05
C ASP A 17 -12.29 7.81 0.09
N ASN A 18 -12.54 7.42 1.36
CA ASN A 18 -12.00 8.14 2.52
C ASN A 18 -10.47 8.03 2.56
N LEU A 19 -9.90 6.86 2.24
CA LEU A 19 -8.46 6.65 2.15
C LEU A 19 -7.86 7.51 1.04
N GLN A 20 -8.48 7.56 -0.15
CA GLN A 20 -8.05 8.43 -1.24
C GLN A 20 -8.01 9.91 -0.81
N VAL A 21 -9.05 10.40 -0.11
CA VAL A 21 -9.09 11.77 0.40
C VAL A 21 -7.94 12.05 1.36
N VAL A 22 -7.66 11.12 2.28
CA VAL A 22 -6.54 11.25 3.23
C VAL A 22 -5.20 11.32 2.49
N LEU A 23 -4.98 10.45 1.51
CA LEU A 23 -3.74 10.43 0.73
C LEU A 23 -3.54 11.73 -0.08
N GLU A 24 -4.60 12.29 -0.63
CA GLU A 24 -4.54 13.56 -1.38
C GLU A 24 -4.42 14.81 -0.51
N GLN A 25 -4.64 14.68 0.80
CA GLN A 25 -4.36 15.74 1.77
C GLN A 25 -2.88 15.79 2.19
N GLN A 26 -2.11 14.71 1.94
CA GLN A 26 -0.69 14.69 2.27
C GLN A 26 0.11 15.55 1.29
N SER A 27 1.15 16.23 1.80
CA SER A 27 2.07 17.03 0.97
C SER A 27 2.92 16.15 0.05
N THR A 28 3.25 14.95 0.49
CA THR A 28 4.02 13.95 -0.26
C THR A 28 3.23 12.65 -0.31
N LYS A 29 3.42 11.88 -1.37
CA LYS A 29 2.75 10.60 -1.59
C LYS A 29 3.54 9.47 -0.92
N PRO A 30 2.91 8.57 -0.14
CA PRO A 30 3.58 7.38 0.38
C PRO A 30 4.11 6.48 -0.73
N VAL A 31 5.30 5.89 -0.51
CA VAL A 31 5.86 4.82 -1.37
C VAL A 31 4.95 3.60 -1.39
N ALA A 32 4.40 3.26 -0.23
CA ALA A 32 3.43 2.19 -0.07
C ALA A 32 2.37 2.54 0.96
N VAL A 33 1.15 2.07 0.72
CA VAL A 33 0.02 2.13 1.64
C VAL A 33 -0.33 0.72 2.07
N CYS A 34 -0.01 0.40 3.32
CA CYS A 34 -0.28 -0.88 3.97
C CYS A 34 -1.66 -0.81 4.62
N ILE A 35 -2.53 -1.72 4.26
CA ILE A 35 -3.89 -1.74 4.77
C ILE A 35 -4.20 -3.04 5.49
N THR A 36 -4.92 -2.93 6.61
CA THR A 36 -5.44 -4.05 7.38
C THR A 36 -6.96 -3.96 7.48
N GLU A 37 -7.60 -5.06 7.82
CA GLU A 37 -9.06 -5.21 7.80
C GLU A 37 -9.68 -4.82 6.44
N THR A 38 -9.10 -5.35 5.36
CA THR A 38 -9.61 -5.13 3.99
C THR A 38 -11.01 -5.70 3.80
N TRP A 39 -11.33 -6.80 4.51
CA TRP A 39 -12.57 -7.58 4.41
C TRP A 39 -12.84 -8.10 2.99
N LEU A 40 -11.77 -8.33 2.23
CA LEU A 40 -11.84 -8.90 0.90
C LEU A 40 -11.90 -10.42 0.95
N ASN A 41 -12.66 -10.99 0.04
CA ASN A 41 -12.79 -12.43 -0.16
C ASN A 41 -12.69 -12.77 -1.65
N LYS A 42 -12.79 -14.06 -2.00
CA LYS A 42 -12.69 -14.56 -3.37
C LYS A 42 -13.71 -13.92 -4.34
N ASN A 43 -14.87 -13.45 -3.81
CA ASN A 43 -15.95 -12.86 -4.61
C ASN A 43 -15.85 -11.32 -4.68
N SER A 44 -14.83 -10.73 -4.11
CA SER A 44 -14.66 -9.28 -4.11
C SER A 44 -14.19 -8.79 -5.48
N HIS A 45 -14.85 -7.77 -6.03
CA HIS A 45 -14.46 -7.12 -7.29
C HIS A 45 -13.26 -6.20 -7.09
N VAL A 46 -12.07 -6.81 -6.95
CA VAL A 46 -10.83 -6.10 -6.61
C VAL A 46 -10.39 -5.11 -7.70
N GLN A 47 -10.76 -5.36 -8.96
CA GLN A 47 -10.44 -4.47 -10.09
C GLN A 47 -11.01 -3.06 -9.93
N SER A 48 -12.10 -2.88 -9.18
CA SER A 48 -12.68 -1.58 -8.87
C SER A 48 -12.01 -0.87 -7.69
N LEU A 49 -11.17 -1.58 -6.92
CA LEU A 49 -10.50 -1.06 -5.72
C LEU A 49 -9.15 -0.46 -6.09
N THR A 50 -9.16 0.62 -6.86
CA THR A 50 -7.96 1.30 -7.32
C THR A 50 -7.73 2.59 -6.54
N LEU A 51 -6.51 2.81 -6.08
CA LEU A 51 -6.03 4.09 -5.59
C LEU A 51 -5.28 4.81 -6.71
N ARG A 52 -5.57 6.08 -6.88
CA ARG A 52 -4.98 6.89 -7.93
C ARG A 52 -3.47 7.03 -7.76
N GLY A 53 -2.73 6.68 -8.83
CA GLY A 53 -1.27 6.74 -8.87
C GLY A 53 -0.60 5.57 -8.15
N TYR A 54 -1.36 4.54 -7.78
CA TYR A 54 -0.84 3.31 -7.21
C TYR A 54 -1.06 2.14 -8.15
N GLN A 55 -0.20 1.14 -8.03
CA GLN A 55 -0.35 -0.15 -8.71
C GLN A 55 -1.62 -0.88 -8.23
N PRO A 56 -2.10 -1.89 -8.97
CA PRO A 56 -3.17 -2.76 -8.48
C PRO A 56 -2.87 -3.31 -7.09
N LEU A 57 -3.91 -3.45 -6.28
CA LEU A 57 -3.80 -3.93 -4.91
C LEU A 57 -3.17 -5.33 -4.84
N LEU A 58 -2.08 -5.49 -4.11
CA LEU A 58 -1.62 -6.78 -3.61
C LEU A 58 -2.39 -7.07 -2.32
N PHE A 59 -2.99 -8.26 -2.17
CA PHE A 59 -3.79 -8.58 -0.99
C PHE A 59 -3.82 -10.07 -0.69
N THR A 60 -4.25 -10.41 0.53
CA THR A 60 -4.56 -11.79 0.92
C THR A 60 -6.06 -12.05 0.79
N ASN A 61 -6.42 -13.19 0.21
CA ASN A 61 -7.80 -13.65 0.20
C ASN A 61 -8.18 -14.27 1.54
N ARG A 62 -9.44 -14.07 1.94
CA ARG A 62 -10.01 -14.68 3.12
C ARG A 62 -11.39 -15.27 2.82
N GLU A 63 -11.72 -16.38 3.50
CA GLU A 63 -13.04 -17.03 3.31
C GLU A 63 -14.11 -16.40 4.20
N LYS A 64 -13.72 -15.95 5.41
CA LYS A 64 -14.65 -15.37 6.39
C LYS A 64 -14.58 -13.83 6.39
N ARG A 65 -15.67 -13.19 6.80
CA ARG A 65 -15.75 -11.74 6.97
C ARG A 65 -14.82 -11.25 8.06
N GLY A 66 -14.20 -10.09 7.85
CA GLY A 66 -13.26 -9.42 8.76
C GLY A 66 -11.81 -9.78 8.47
N GLY A 67 -10.85 -9.01 8.96
CA GLY A 67 -9.41 -9.16 8.70
C GLY A 67 -9.03 -8.95 7.24
N GLY A 68 -7.92 -9.58 6.81
CA GLY A 68 -7.33 -9.39 5.50
C GLY A 68 -6.35 -8.22 5.47
N VAL A 69 -5.28 -8.38 4.70
CA VAL A 69 -4.25 -7.35 4.50
C VAL A 69 -4.06 -7.05 3.03
N GLY A 70 -3.57 -5.85 2.74
CA GLY A 70 -3.24 -5.44 1.38
C GLY A 70 -2.18 -4.34 1.34
N ILE A 71 -1.56 -4.18 0.17
CA ILE A 71 -0.53 -3.19 -0.08
C ILE A 71 -0.82 -2.51 -1.42
N TYR A 72 -0.94 -1.20 -1.42
CA TYR A 72 -0.83 -0.38 -2.61
C TYR A 72 0.58 0.19 -2.69
N ILE A 73 1.19 0.13 -3.87
CA ILE A 73 2.55 0.60 -4.11
C ILE A 73 2.50 1.71 -5.15
N ASP A 74 3.20 2.81 -4.89
CA ASP A 74 3.29 3.92 -5.84
C ASP A 74 3.74 3.39 -7.21
N GLU A 75 3.01 3.74 -8.28
CA GLU A 75 3.23 3.23 -9.65
C GLU A 75 4.63 3.51 -10.23
N LYS A 76 5.37 4.43 -9.62
CA LYS A 76 6.74 4.76 -10.05
C LYS A 76 7.80 3.74 -9.57
N TYR A 77 7.48 2.88 -8.61
CA TYR A 77 8.39 1.86 -8.08
C TYR A 77 8.04 0.48 -8.60
N SER A 78 9.03 -0.39 -8.71
CA SER A 78 8.80 -1.81 -8.99
C SER A 78 8.63 -2.58 -7.69
N ALA A 79 7.77 -3.60 -7.71
CA ALA A 79 7.53 -4.44 -6.56
C ALA A 79 7.29 -5.90 -6.96
N VAL A 80 7.76 -6.81 -6.11
CA VAL A 80 7.59 -8.25 -6.30
C VAL A 80 7.05 -8.86 -5.02
N LYS A 81 5.92 -9.54 -5.11
CA LYS A 81 5.37 -10.32 -3.98
C LYS A 81 6.34 -11.43 -3.60
N GLN A 82 6.71 -11.49 -2.31
CA GLN A 82 7.66 -12.48 -1.78
C GLN A 82 6.95 -13.66 -1.12
N GLY A 83 5.80 -13.42 -0.49
CA GLY A 83 5.06 -14.46 0.19
C GLY A 83 3.77 -13.96 0.80
N GLU A 84 2.92 -14.90 1.15
CA GLU A 84 1.70 -14.64 1.92
C GLU A 84 1.38 -15.79 2.86
N PHE A 85 0.69 -15.47 3.93
CA PHE A 85 0.06 -16.40 4.85
C PHE A 85 -1.32 -15.88 5.21
N SER A 86 -2.32 -16.75 5.24
CA SER A 86 -3.68 -16.37 5.64
C SER A 86 -4.39 -17.53 6.30
N ASP A 87 -4.78 -17.34 7.56
CA ASP A 87 -5.72 -18.21 8.25
C ASP A 87 -6.84 -17.37 8.89
N ASP A 88 -7.69 -18.00 9.73
CA ASP A 88 -8.82 -17.33 10.40
C ASP A 88 -8.41 -16.27 11.42
N GLN A 89 -7.16 -16.25 11.86
CA GLN A 89 -6.69 -15.39 12.96
C GLN A 89 -5.54 -14.48 12.55
N ILE A 90 -4.70 -14.90 11.59
CA ILE A 90 -3.48 -14.16 11.20
C ILE A 90 -3.42 -14.07 9.68
N GLN A 91 -3.13 -12.91 9.17
CA GLN A 91 -2.82 -12.69 7.76
C GLN A 91 -1.51 -11.92 7.64
N LEU A 92 -0.62 -12.38 6.76
CA LEU A 92 0.67 -11.77 6.46
C LEU A 92 0.84 -11.69 4.94
N LEU A 93 1.37 -10.58 4.46
CA LEU A 93 1.69 -10.37 3.06
C LEU A 93 3.03 -9.68 2.96
N SER A 94 3.97 -10.25 2.22
CA SER A 94 5.29 -9.69 1.99
C SER A 94 5.50 -9.29 0.54
N THR A 95 6.10 -8.13 0.33
CA THR A 95 6.55 -7.64 -0.96
C THR A 95 7.92 -7.00 -0.85
N LYS A 96 8.73 -7.17 -1.87
CA LYS A 96 9.98 -6.45 -2.05
C LYS A 96 9.73 -5.26 -2.95
N ILE A 97 10.09 -4.08 -2.48
CA ILE A 97 9.94 -2.82 -3.22
C ILE A 97 11.33 -2.33 -3.60
N SER A 98 11.49 -1.99 -4.88
CA SER A 98 12.75 -1.44 -5.42
C SER A 98 12.59 0.07 -5.60
N LEU A 99 13.35 0.82 -4.80
CA LEU A 99 13.59 2.23 -4.99
C LEU A 99 14.83 2.43 -5.85
N ASN A 100 15.01 3.61 -6.42
CA ASN A 100 16.15 3.89 -7.31
C ASN A 100 17.53 3.58 -6.68
N LYS A 101 17.65 3.69 -5.34
CA LYS A 101 18.93 3.58 -4.62
C LYS A 101 19.07 2.30 -3.79
N TYR A 102 17.97 1.69 -3.37
CA TYR A 102 17.97 0.49 -2.54
C TYR A 102 16.64 -0.25 -2.62
N ASN A 103 16.67 -1.51 -2.21
CA ASN A 103 15.49 -2.34 -2.06
C ASN A 103 15.14 -2.50 -0.59
N PHE A 104 13.87 -2.69 -0.30
CA PHE A 104 13.44 -3.07 1.05
C PHE A 104 12.29 -4.08 0.99
N SER A 105 12.21 -4.92 2.01
CA SER A 105 11.10 -5.85 2.19
C SER A 105 10.04 -5.22 3.10
N LEU A 106 8.80 -5.23 2.65
CA LEU A 106 7.65 -4.71 3.37
C LEU A 106 6.68 -5.84 3.66
N ILE A 107 6.43 -6.07 4.95
CA ILE A 107 5.52 -7.11 5.44
C ILE A 107 4.35 -6.41 6.13
N VAL A 108 3.13 -6.71 5.70
CA VAL A 108 1.91 -6.23 6.35
C VAL A 108 1.24 -7.39 7.05
N GLY A 109 0.91 -7.19 8.33
CA GLY A 109 0.28 -8.19 9.18
C GLY A 109 -1.02 -7.72 9.80
N TYR A 110 -1.95 -8.65 9.94
CA TYR A 110 -3.14 -8.50 10.77
C TYR A 110 -3.26 -9.68 11.69
N VAL A 111 -3.49 -9.42 12.97
CA VAL A 111 -3.76 -10.43 13.98
C VAL A 111 -5.14 -10.18 14.58
N LYS A 112 -6.01 -11.18 14.56
CA LYS A 112 -7.35 -11.09 15.15
C LYS A 112 -7.26 -10.87 16.67
N PRO A 113 -8.13 -10.04 17.28
CA PRO A 113 -8.21 -9.93 18.73
C PRO A 113 -8.30 -11.28 19.43
N ASN A 114 -7.68 -11.41 20.60
CA ASN A 114 -7.65 -12.61 21.44
C ASN A 114 -6.96 -13.84 20.80
N THR A 115 -6.14 -13.66 19.75
CA THR A 115 -5.27 -14.71 19.25
C THR A 115 -4.18 -15.02 20.29
N SER A 116 -3.90 -16.30 20.56
CA SER A 116 -2.87 -16.67 21.52
C SER A 116 -1.49 -16.22 21.08
N ILE A 117 -0.68 -15.73 22.02
CA ILE A 117 0.66 -15.23 21.72
C ILE A 117 1.57 -16.34 21.14
N ASP A 118 1.39 -17.58 21.57
CA ASP A 118 2.17 -18.74 21.04
C ASP A 118 1.87 -18.96 19.57
N LYS A 119 0.60 -18.86 19.17
CA LYS A 119 0.23 -18.94 17.75
C LYS A 119 0.82 -17.78 16.94
N ILE A 120 0.78 -16.56 17.50
CA ILE A 120 1.30 -15.36 16.83
C ILE A 120 2.81 -15.53 16.57
N THR A 121 3.58 -15.84 17.62
CA THR A 121 5.03 -15.99 17.49
C THR A 121 5.41 -17.13 16.56
N CYS A 122 4.79 -18.30 16.69
CA CYS A 122 5.05 -19.46 15.81
C CYS A 122 4.75 -19.12 14.32
N CYS A 123 3.66 -18.42 14.06
CA CYS A 123 3.28 -18.01 12.71
C CYS A 123 4.28 -16.99 12.13
N PHE A 124 4.66 -15.96 12.91
CA PHE A 124 5.62 -14.95 12.48
C PHE A 124 7.00 -15.56 12.22
N GLU A 125 7.51 -16.39 13.12
CA GLU A 125 8.76 -17.12 12.96
C GLU A 125 8.74 -17.98 11.69
N SER A 126 7.70 -18.79 11.51
CA SER A 126 7.55 -19.63 10.31
C SER A 126 7.51 -18.82 9.02
N PHE A 127 6.83 -17.67 9.04
CA PHE A 127 6.72 -16.80 7.86
C PHE A 127 8.04 -16.08 7.56
N LEU A 128 8.67 -15.46 8.57
CA LEU A 128 9.92 -14.73 8.42
C LEU A 128 11.08 -15.64 7.98
N ASN A 129 11.16 -16.87 8.51
CA ASN A 129 12.17 -17.86 8.10
C ASN A 129 12.03 -18.30 6.62
N LYS A 130 10.83 -18.19 6.02
CA LYS A 130 10.62 -18.53 4.61
C LYS A 130 11.00 -17.40 3.66
N LEU A 131 11.14 -16.18 4.17
CA LEU A 131 11.52 -15.04 3.34
C LEU A 131 13.01 -15.08 3.06
N VAL A 132 13.36 -15.14 1.78
CA VAL A 132 14.77 -15.04 1.35
C VAL A 132 15.15 -13.55 1.37
N LEU A 133 15.79 -13.13 2.45
CA LEU A 133 16.30 -11.77 2.62
C LEU A 133 17.77 -11.71 2.24
N LYS A 134 18.19 -10.64 1.56
CA LYS A 134 19.61 -10.37 1.33
C LYS A 134 20.22 -9.78 2.59
N GLU A 135 21.50 -10.07 2.81
CA GLU A 135 22.27 -9.42 3.86
C GLU A 135 22.19 -7.90 3.71
N ASN A 136 21.93 -7.18 4.80
CA ASN A 136 21.71 -5.72 4.83
C ASN A 136 20.45 -5.20 4.10
N GLU A 137 19.51 -6.06 3.71
CA GLU A 137 18.25 -5.59 3.17
C GLU A 137 17.37 -4.99 4.29
N LYS A 138 16.90 -3.74 4.08
CA LYS A 138 15.98 -3.11 5.02
C LYS A 138 14.65 -3.86 5.03
N GLN A 139 14.11 -4.03 6.23
CA GLN A 139 12.88 -4.77 6.45
C GLN A 139 11.94 -3.99 7.35
N PHE A 140 10.68 -3.92 6.95
CA PHE A 140 9.59 -3.35 7.74
C PHE A 140 8.49 -4.39 7.90
N LEU A 141 8.09 -4.63 9.14
CA LEU A 141 6.92 -5.42 9.49
C LEU A 141 5.92 -4.48 10.18
N CYS A 142 4.76 -4.30 9.59
CA CYS A 142 3.78 -3.33 10.06
C CYS A 142 2.36 -3.90 10.01
N GLY A 143 1.43 -3.24 10.68
CA GLY A 143 0.02 -3.58 10.64
C GLY A 143 -0.68 -3.52 11.98
N ASP A 144 -1.86 -4.12 12.07
CA ASP A 144 -2.67 -4.21 13.28
C ASP A 144 -2.48 -5.59 13.94
N PHE A 145 -1.72 -5.61 15.03
CA PHE A 145 -1.45 -6.86 15.74
C PHE A 145 -2.39 -7.12 16.91
N ASN A 146 -3.31 -6.18 17.20
CA ASN A 146 -4.25 -6.26 18.32
C ASN A 146 -3.59 -6.56 19.69
N ILE A 147 -2.29 -6.21 19.81
CA ILE A 147 -1.52 -6.22 21.06
C ILE A 147 -1.17 -4.77 21.38
N ASP A 148 -1.65 -4.28 22.52
CA ASP A 148 -1.46 -2.88 22.92
C ASP A 148 -0.01 -2.63 23.37
N HIS A 149 0.73 -1.84 22.60
CA HIS A 149 2.14 -1.53 22.82
C HIS A 149 2.37 -0.48 23.93
N PHE A 150 1.32 0.16 24.42
CA PHE A 150 1.39 1.01 25.60
C PHE A 150 1.31 0.22 26.91
N LYS A 151 0.82 -1.03 26.85
CA LYS A 151 0.70 -1.89 28.02
C LYS A 151 1.91 -2.81 28.14
N ASN A 152 2.57 -2.80 29.28
CA ASN A 152 3.67 -3.72 29.58
C ASN A 152 3.14 -5.14 29.88
N SER A 153 2.59 -5.81 28.86
CA SER A 153 2.01 -7.14 28.98
C SER A 153 3.03 -8.26 28.72
N LYS A 154 2.77 -9.46 29.29
CA LYS A 154 3.57 -10.66 28.98
C LYS A 154 3.51 -10.99 27.47
N GLN A 155 2.36 -10.78 26.84
CA GLN A 155 2.17 -10.97 25.39
C GLN A 155 3.07 -10.06 24.58
N LEU A 156 3.12 -8.75 24.91
CA LEU A 156 3.99 -7.81 24.22
C LEU A 156 5.47 -8.17 24.36
N LYS A 157 5.90 -8.53 25.58
CA LYS A 157 7.31 -8.96 25.81
C LYS A 157 7.68 -10.16 24.94
N LYS A 158 6.80 -11.15 24.85
CA LYS A 158 7.04 -12.37 24.05
C LYS A 158 7.06 -12.05 22.55
N LEU A 159 6.15 -11.20 22.07
CA LEU A 159 6.16 -10.73 20.67
C LEU A 159 7.46 -9.99 20.34
N LYS A 160 7.87 -9.02 21.18
CA LYS A 160 9.12 -8.28 20.96
C LYS A 160 10.32 -9.20 20.91
N SER A 161 10.46 -10.09 21.91
CA SER A 161 11.57 -11.07 21.95
C SER A 161 11.61 -11.95 20.69
N CYS A 162 10.46 -12.40 20.20
CA CYS A 162 10.38 -13.16 18.95
C CYS A 162 10.87 -12.32 17.75
N LEU A 163 10.38 -11.10 17.57
CA LEU A 163 10.74 -10.28 16.42
C LEU A 163 12.19 -9.79 16.48
N GLU A 164 12.73 -9.55 17.66
CA GLU A 164 14.14 -9.19 17.88
C GLU A 164 15.11 -10.29 17.42
N THR A 165 14.71 -11.58 17.42
CA THR A 165 15.54 -12.67 16.86
C THR A 165 15.74 -12.53 15.34
N PHE A 166 14.87 -11.77 14.67
CA PHE A 166 14.97 -11.41 13.25
C PHE A 166 15.55 -10.01 13.04
N GLY A 167 16.07 -9.37 14.08
CA GLY A 167 16.59 -8.01 14.03
C GLY A 167 15.49 -6.95 13.88
N LEU A 168 14.22 -7.30 14.07
CA LEU A 168 13.10 -6.38 13.96
C LEU A 168 12.79 -5.72 15.30
N HIS A 169 13.04 -4.43 15.41
CA HIS A 169 12.81 -3.64 16.60
C HIS A 169 11.58 -2.76 16.45
N PHE A 170 10.84 -2.60 17.54
CA PHE A 170 9.66 -1.73 17.55
C PHE A 170 10.06 -0.27 17.37
N SER A 171 9.46 0.38 16.39
CA SER A 171 9.57 1.82 16.18
C SER A 171 8.42 2.51 16.95
N PRO A 172 8.72 3.22 18.05
CA PRO A 172 7.70 3.64 18.99
C PRO A 172 6.82 4.76 18.44
N ASN A 173 5.51 4.60 18.63
CA ASN A 173 4.53 5.66 18.49
C ASN A 173 4.34 6.38 19.83
N ILE A 174 4.39 7.69 19.84
CA ILE A 174 4.13 8.51 21.03
C ILE A 174 2.63 8.69 21.27
N VAL A 175 1.83 8.59 20.21
CA VAL A 175 0.38 8.82 20.19
C VAL A 175 -0.34 7.49 19.93
N PRO A 176 -1.52 7.25 20.52
CA PRO A 176 -2.29 6.04 20.24
C PRO A 176 -2.67 5.94 18.75
N SER A 177 -2.61 4.72 18.22
CA SER A 177 -3.05 4.45 16.84
C SER A 177 -4.57 4.24 16.76
N ARG A 178 -5.21 3.96 17.87
CA ARG A 178 -6.67 3.83 17.98
C ARG A 178 -7.19 4.54 19.22
N GLU A 179 -8.24 5.33 19.01
CA GLU A 179 -8.89 6.08 20.08
C GLU A 179 -10.41 5.93 19.96
N THR A 180 -11.05 5.56 21.06
CA THR A 180 -12.51 5.46 21.20
C THR A 180 -12.95 6.33 22.37
N ASP A 181 -14.26 6.44 22.60
CA ASP A 181 -14.83 7.10 23.76
C ASP A 181 -14.44 6.45 25.10
N LYS A 182 -13.97 5.21 25.08
CA LYS A 182 -13.67 4.39 26.27
C LYS A 182 -12.20 4.01 26.44
N SER A 183 -11.40 4.08 25.38
CA SER A 183 -10.03 3.57 25.43
C SER A 183 -9.12 4.18 24.39
N GLN A 184 -7.84 4.21 24.72
CA GLN A 184 -6.74 4.51 23.80
C GLN A 184 -5.79 3.34 23.76
N SER A 185 -5.27 2.99 22.58
CA SER A 185 -4.36 1.86 22.39
C SER A 185 -3.39 2.10 21.22
N CYS A 186 -2.23 1.46 21.30
CA CYS A 186 -1.24 1.42 20.23
C CYS A 186 -1.16 -0.01 19.70
N ILE A 187 -2.04 -0.34 18.74
CA ILE A 187 -2.18 -1.69 18.16
C ILE A 187 -1.77 -1.74 16.69
N ASP A 188 -1.81 -0.61 15.98
CA ASP A 188 -1.23 -0.45 14.66
C ASP A 188 0.22 -0.02 14.83
N VAL A 189 1.16 -0.83 14.38
CA VAL A 189 2.57 -0.76 14.78
C VAL A 189 3.49 -0.98 13.60
N ILE A 190 4.75 -0.54 13.77
CA ILE A 190 5.82 -0.75 12.80
C ILE A 190 7.04 -1.27 13.55
N TYR A 191 7.60 -2.36 13.04
CA TYR A 191 8.88 -2.94 13.42
C TYR A 191 9.84 -2.83 12.24
N SER A 192 11.09 -2.55 12.50
CA SER A 192 12.12 -2.43 11.46
C SER A 192 13.48 -2.94 11.94
N ASN A 193 14.30 -3.44 11.02
CA ASN A 193 15.71 -3.72 11.26
C ASN A 193 16.62 -2.51 11.03
N SER A 194 16.04 -1.36 10.67
CA SER A 194 16.75 -0.10 10.49
C SER A 194 16.07 1.02 11.25
N HIS A 195 16.82 2.07 11.59
CA HIS A 195 16.22 3.24 12.24
C HIS A 195 15.19 3.89 11.29
N CYS A 196 13.99 4.18 11.79
CA CYS A 196 12.97 4.95 11.11
C CYS A 196 12.21 5.83 12.12
N GLU A 197 11.82 7.02 11.66
CA GLU A 197 10.95 7.88 12.45
C GLU A 197 9.50 7.50 12.16
N THR A 198 8.74 7.20 13.22
CA THR A 198 7.31 6.90 13.12
C THR A 198 6.47 8.08 13.57
N ASN A 199 5.32 8.26 12.94
CA ASN A 199 4.37 9.30 13.31
C ASN A 199 2.94 8.77 13.17
N VAL A 200 2.01 9.31 13.97
CA VAL A 200 0.59 8.97 13.90
C VAL A 200 -0.17 10.15 13.30
N LEU A 201 -0.76 9.91 12.14
CA LEU A 201 -1.63 10.86 11.46
C LEU A 201 -3.07 10.60 11.91
N LYS A 202 -3.67 11.56 12.60
CA LYS A 202 -5.07 11.49 13.01
C LYS A 202 -5.99 11.62 11.80
N THR A 203 -6.26 10.49 11.18
CA THR A 203 -7.10 10.37 9.97
C THR A 203 -8.53 9.98 10.32
N HIS A 204 -9.41 10.04 9.34
CA HIS A 204 -10.85 9.77 9.50
C HIS A 204 -11.33 8.62 8.59
N VAL A 205 -10.42 7.74 8.19
CA VAL A 205 -10.75 6.56 7.37
C VAL A 205 -11.63 5.60 8.17
N SER A 206 -11.19 5.25 9.38
CA SER A 206 -11.91 4.39 10.32
C SER A 206 -11.83 4.95 11.75
N ASP A 207 -11.98 4.12 12.79
CA ASP A 207 -11.69 4.43 14.19
C ASP A 207 -10.21 4.24 14.55
N HIS A 208 -9.38 3.83 13.57
CA HIS A 208 -7.93 3.78 13.66
C HIS A 208 -7.31 4.97 12.94
N TYR A 209 -6.21 5.48 13.48
CA TYR A 209 -5.38 6.50 12.87
C TYR A 209 -4.36 5.85 11.92
N SER A 210 -3.87 6.60 10.94
CA SER A 210 -2.77 6.12 10.11
C SER A 210 -1.45 6.22 10.87
N VAL A 211 -0.63 5.19 10.78
CA VAL A 211 0.75 5.21 11.26
C VAL A 211 1.69 5.33 10.06
N THR A 212 2.69 6.20 10.16
CA THR A 212 3.69 6.37 9.09
C THR A 212 5.08 6.05 9.59
N ALA A 213 5.94 5.54 8.71
CA ALA A 213 7.37 5.42 8.97
C ALA A 213 8.16 6.03 7.81
N THR A 214 9.12 6.88 8.14
CA THR A 214 10.04 7.44 7.15
C THR A 214 11.03 6.37 6.73
N LEU A 215 11.19 6.23 5.42
CA LEU A 215 12.29 5.46 4.85
C LEU A 215 13.50 6.39 4.84
N ASP A 216 14.61 6.00 5.48
CA ASP A 216 15.81 6.82 5.74
C ASP A 216 16.07 7.97 4.76
N LYS A 217 16.52 9.08 5.29
CA LYS A 217 17.14 10.16 4.51
C LYS A 217 18.31 9.57 3.71
N ALA A 218 18.06 9.18 2.46
CA ALA A 218 19.14 9.07 1.52
C ALA A 218 19.83 10.45 1.50
N ILE A 219 21.14 10.46 1.83
CA ILE A 219 21.97 11.65 1.73
C ILE A 219 21.57 12.42 0.47
N ASN A 220 21.15 13.67 0.64
CA ASN A 220 20.72 14.55 -0.43
C ASN A 220 21.83 14.68 -1.49
N LEU A 221 21.78 13.85 -2.49
CA LEU A 221 22.35 14.16 -3.79
C LEU A 221 21.19 14.74 -4.61
N LYS A 222 21.18 16.08 -4.72
CA LYS A 222 20.32 16.79 -5.68
C LYS A 222 20.63 16.25 -7.07
N SER A 223 19.82 15.36 -7.57
CA SER A 223 19.63 15.13 -8.99
C SER A 223 18.13 15.05 -9.21
N GLU A 224 17.60 15.92 -10.03
CA GLU A 224 16.28 15.75 -10.62
C GLU A 224 16.35 14.51 -11.50
N GLU A 225 16.19 13.32 -10.91
CA GLU A 225 16.06 12.10 -11.67
C GLU A 225 14.67 12.08 -12.31
N VAL A 226 14.67 12.31 -13.58
CA VAL A 226 13.50 12.12 -14.43
C VAL A 226 13.21 10.63 -14.48
N THR A 227 12.18 10.19 -13.74
CA THR A 227 11.77 8.79 -13.75
C THR A 227 11.13 8.49 -15.10
N LEU A 228 11.79 7.63 -15.88
CA LEU A 228 11.28 7.13 -17.14
C LEU A 228 10.49 5.84 -16.87
N THR A 229 9.22 5.80 -17.21
CA THR A 229 8.38 4.60 -17.14
C THR A 229 7.87 4.19 -18.52
N LYS A 230 7.69 2.89 -18.75
CA LYS A 230 7.14 2.37 -20.00
C LYS A 230 5.66 2.76 -20.14
N LYS A 231 5.27 3.27 -21.32
CA LYS A 231 3.89 3.66 -21.63
C LYS A 231 3.07 2.43 -22.05
N TRP A 232 2.75 1.54 -21.13
CA TRP A 232 2.01 0.29 -21.37
C TRP A 232 0.66 0.48 -22.08
N ALA A 233 0.05 1.66 -21.99
CA ALA A 233 -1.19 1.97 -22.70
C ALA A 233 -1.10 1.85 -24.22
N VAL A 234 0.10 1.85 -24.80
CA VAL A 234 0.34 1.61 -26.22
C VAL A 234 -0.14 0.20 -26.63
N LEU A 235 -0.05 -0.78 -25.73
CA LEU A 235 -0.51 -2.14 -26.00
C LEU A 235 -2.05 -2.31 -25.99
N ARG A 236 -2.82 -1.22 -25.83
CA ARG A 236 -4.27 -1.23 -26.11
C ARG A 236 -4.58 -1.11 -27.59
N ASP A 237 -3.62 -0.67 -28.38
CA ASP A 237 -3.71 -0.59 -29.83
C ASP A 237 -3.43 -1.96 -30.45
N THR A 238 -4.31 -2.41 -31.33
CA THR A 238 -4.21 -3.72 -32.02
C THR A 238 -2.98 -3.82 -32.91
N GLU A 239 -2.57 -2.73 -33.56
CA GLU A 239 -1.39 -2.70 -34.40
C GLU A 239 -0.11 -2.89 -33.56
N ALA A 240 -0.02 -2.22 -32.40
CA ALA A 240 1.09 -2.38 -31.46
C ALA A 240 1.17 -3.82 -30.91
N GLN A 241 0.01 -4.44 -30.62
CA GLN A 241 -0.05 -5.84 -30.19
C GLN A 241 0.45 -6.79 -31.27
N LEU A 242 0.03 -6.60 -32.51
CA LEU A 242 0.47 -7.43 -33.65
C LEU A 242 1.98 -7.30 -33.89
N LYS A 243 2.51 -6.08 -33.85
CA LYS A 243 3.96 -5.84 -33.96
C LYS A 243 4.73 -6.52 -32.82
N LEU A 244 4.25 -6.40 -31.56
CA LEU A 244 4.88 -7.06 -30.42
C LEU A 244 4.85 -8.58 -30.57
N LYS A 245 3.69 -9.15 -30.95
CA LYS A 245 3.55 -10.59 -31.20
C LYS A 245 4.52 -11.07 -32.27
N PHE A 246 4.64 -10.37 -33.41
CA PHE A 246 5.56 -10.71 -34.46
C PHE A 246 7.03 -10.73 -34.00
N LEU A 247 7.45 -9.68 -33.26
CA LEU A 247 8.80 -9.60 -32.71
C LEU A 247 9.11 -10.70 -31.73
N LEU A 248 8.16 -10.98 -30.82
CA LEU A 248 8.28 -12.05 -29.84
C LEU A 248 8.39 -13.43 -30.51
N THR A 249 7.52 -13.72 -31.47
CA THR A 249 7.57 -14.99 -32.22
C THR A 249 8.94 -15.20 -32.85
N HIS A 250 9.50 -14.18 -33.50
CA HIS A 250 10.82 -14.26 -34.15
C HIS A 250 11.97 -14.45 -33.13
N GLU A 251 11.97 -13.74 -32.02
CA GLU A 251 13.02 -13.90 -31.01
C GLU A 251 12.88 -15.24 -30.24
N LEU A 252 11.65 -15.73 -30.03
CA LEU A 252 11.42 -17.04 -29.43
C LEU A 252 11.83 -18.21 -30.33
N GLN A 253 11.64 -18.10 -31.64
CA GLN A 253 12.16 -19.09 -32.57
C GLN A 253 13.67 -19.23 -32.49
N LYS A 254 14.41 -18.11 -32.46
CA LYS A 254 15.86 -18.13 -32.24
C LYS A 254 16.30 -18.78 -30.93
N LEU A 255 15.52 -18.59 -29.88
CA LEU A 255 15.79 -19.21 -28.59
C LEU A 255 15.51 -20.71 -28.60
N ASN A 256 14.49 -21.14 -29.32
CA ASN A 256 14.18 -22.55 -29.50
C ASN A 256 15.33 -23.31 -30.19
N ASP A 257 15.97 -22.70 -31.19
CA ASP A 257 17.13 -23.27 -31.89
C ASP A 257 18.39 -23.39 -31.00
N LEU A 258 18.36 -22.78 -29.83
CA LEU A 258 19.44 -22.78 -28.85
C LEU A 258 19.12 -23.64 -27.60
N CYS A 259 17.88 -24.12 -27.44
CA CYS A 259 17.45 -24.76 -26.19
C CYS A 259 18.27 -25.99 -25.80
N ASP A 260 18.70 -26.79 -26.79
CA ASP A 260 19.51 -27.99 -26.55
C ASP A 260 21.01 -27.70 -26.29
N LYS A 261 21.44 -26.44 -26.47
CA LYS A 261 22.84 -26.01 -26.40
C LYS A 261 23.17 -25.20 -25.15
N ILE A 262 22.17 -24.88 -24.35
CA ILE A 262 22.31 -24.01 -23.17
C ILE A 262 21.64 -24.61 -21.94
N THR A 263 22.14 -24.22 -20.76
CA THR A 263 21.52 -24.65 -19.49
C THR A 263 20.17 -23.99 -19.24
N PRO A 264 19.26 -24.58 -18.46
CA PRO A 264 17.97 -23.98 -18.13
C PRO A 264 18.07 -22.55 -17.56
N ASN A 265 19.08 -22.27 -16.74
CA ASN A 265 19.31 -20.91 -16.22
C ASN A 265 19.72 -19.93 -17.32
N GLN A 266 20.58 -20.34 -18.26
CA GLN A 266 20.95 -19.52 -19.40
C GLN A 266 19.78 -19.28 -20.34
N PHE A 267 18.90 -20.28 -20.54
CA PHE A 267 17.69 -20.15 -21.29
C PHE A 267 16.74 -19.09 -20.68
N CYS A 268 16.50 -19.15 -19.35
CA CYS A 268 15.68 -18.16 -18.66
C CYS A 268 16.22 -16.73 -18.77
N LEU A 269 17.54 -16.55 -18.67
CA LEU A 269 18.17 -15.23 -18.83
C LEU A 269 17.97 -14.71 -20.27
N LYS A 270 18.26 -15.53 -21.30
CA LYS A 270 18.07 -15.16 -22.70
C LYS A 270 16.62 -14.89 -23.07
N LEU A 271 15.69 -15.65 -22.50
CA LEU A 271 14.24 -15.42 -22.65
C LEU A 271 13.86 -14.05 -22.09
N HIS A 272 14.33 -13.73 -20.89
CA HIS A 272 14.06 -12.44 -20.25
C HIS A 272 14.63 -11.26 -21.08
N GLU A 273 15.86 -11.41 -21.60
CA GLU A 273 16.49 -10.41 -22.49
C GLU A 273 15.71 -10.24 -23.80
N ALA A 274 15.30 -11.34 -24.44
CA ALA A 274 14.52 -11.31 -25.67
C ALA A 274 13.16 -10.61 -25.49
N VAL A 275 12.44 -10.92 -24.41
CA VAL A 275 11.16 -10.28 -24.09
C VAL A 275 11.35 -8.78 -23.84
N ASN A 276 12.34 -8.40 -23.02
CA ASN A 276 12.61 -6.99 -22.76
C ASN A 276 12.98 -6.22 -24.03
N LYS A 277 13.83 -6.78 -24.89
CA LYS A 277 14.21 -6.19 -26.16
C LYS A 277 13.01 -5.95 -27.08
N CYS A 278 12.06 -6.88 -27.15
CA CYS A 278 10.84 -6.72 -27.95
C CYS A 278 9.93 -5.63 -27.36
N VAL A 279 9.77 -5.63 -26.04
CA VAL A 279 8.96 -4.64 -25.31
C VAL A 279 9.56 -3.24 -25.47
N ASP A 280 10.88 -3.08 -25.37
CA ASP A 280 11.56 -1.78 -25.49
C ASP A 280 11.39 -1.16 -26.89
N LYS A 281 11.25 -1.98 -27.94
CA LYS A 281 10.99 -1.51 -29.31
C LYS A 281 9.57 -0.98 -29.50
N ILE A 282 8.60 -1.51 -28.78
CA ILE A 282 7.17 -1.18 -29.00
C ILE A 282 6.64 -0.23 -27.93
N VAL A 283 7.09 -0.37 -26.68
CA VAL A 283 6.59 0.41 -25.55
C VAL A 283 7.56 1.54 -25.21
N PRO A 284 7.29 2.77 -25.66
CA PRO A 284 8.18 3.90 -25.43
C PRO A 284 8.26 4.26 -23.95
N LEU A 285 9.43 4.74 -23.53
CA LEU A 285 9.63 5.34 -22.23
C LEU A 285 8.93 6.70 -22.17
N LYS A 286 8.15 6.94 -21.14
CA LYS A 286 7.49 8.23 -20.87
C LYS A 286 8.15 8.90 -19.68
N ARG A 287 8.52 10.17 -19.85
CA ARG A 287 8.87 11.03 -18.70
C ARG A 287 7.63 11.26 -17.88
N TYR A 288 7.67 10.86 -16.61
CA TYR A 288 6.65 11.25 -15.65
C TYR A 288 6.90 12.71 -15.25
N SER A 289 6.05 13.57 -15.74
CA SER A 289 5.90 14.90 -15.16
C SER A 289 4.99 14.73 -13.94
N THR A 290 5.44 15.18 -12.80
CA THR A 290 4.66 15.25 -11.54
C THR A 290 3.52 16.27 -11.62
N SER A 291 3.05 16.61 -12.82
CA SER A 291 1.87 17.45 -13.00
C SER A 291 0.70 16.74 -12.32
N ARG A 292 0.20 17.31 -11.22
CA ARG A 292 -0.99 16.86 -10.51
C ARG A 292 -2.13 16.69 -11.54
N GLN A 293 -2.41 15.44 -11.91
CA GLN A 293 -3.64 15.16 -12.63
C GLN A 293 -4.80 15.67 -11.78
N GLN A 294 -5.80 16.29 -12.40
CA GLN A 294 -6.99 16.74 -11.67
C GLN A 294 -7.65 15.56 -10.96
N SER A 295 -7.85 15.69 -9.66
CA SER A 295 -8.55 14.71 -8.83
C SER A 295 -10.02 15.12 -8.71
N TRP A 296 -10.90 14.14 -8.46
CA TRP A 296 -12.26 14.42 -7.99
C TRP A 296 -12.25 14.93 -6.54
N VAL A 297 -11.15 14.79 -5.82
CA VAL A 297 -10.96 15.35 -4.47
C VAL A 297 -10.54 16.80 -4.59
N ASP A 298 -11.52 17.71 -4.47
CA ASP A 298 -11.32 19.15 -4.46
C ASP A 298 -11.35 19.73 -3.03
N ASN A 299 -11.22 21.05 -2.92
CA ASN A 299 -11.23 21.73 -1.64
C ASN A 299 -12.55 21.56 -0.87
N GLU A 300 -13.69 21.43 -1.58
CA GLU A 300 -14.98 21.19 -0.94
C GLU A 300 -15.01 19.82 -0.21
N VAL A 301 -14.53 18.78 -0.89
CA VAL A 301 -14.40 17.43 -0.29
C VAL A 301 -13.43 17.45 0.88
N LYS A 302 -12.26 18.10 0.73
CA LYS A 302 -11.25 18.21 1.80
C LYS A 302 -11.78 18.94 3.03
N ASN A 303 -12.46 20.08 2.83
CA ASN A 303 -13.03 20.87 3.92
C ASN A 303 -14.12 20.11 4.67
N LEU A 304 -14.98 19.37 3.95
CA LEU A 304 -16.03 18.59 4.58
C LEU A 304 -15.47 17.37 5.32
N ALA A 305 -14.40 16.77 4.82
CA ALA A 305 -13.65 15.70 5.49
C ALA A 305 -13.02 16.21 6.80
N THR A 306 -12.38 17.38 6.78
CA THR A 306 -11.82 18.02 7.98
C THR A 306 -12.92 18.35 9.00
N LYS A 307 -14.08 18.88 8.56
CA LYS A 307 -15.21 19.13 9.43
C LYS A 307 -15.77 17.86 10.07
N LYS A 308 -15.90 16.77 9.29
CA LYS A 308 -16.28 15.44 9.81
C LYS A 308 -15.33 15.01 10.91
N TRP A 309 -14.01 15.17 10.68
CA TRP A 309 -12.97 14.81 11.64
C TRP A 309 -13.06 15.61 12.94
N SER A 310 -13.17 16.93 12.87
CA SER A 310 -13.34 17.81 14.03
C SER A 310 -14.56 17.41 14.87
N LEU A 311 -15.68 17.10 14.21
CA LEU A 311 -16.88 16.62 14.90
C LEU A 311 -16.69 15.25 15.55
N TYR A 312 -15.94 14.34 14.94
CA TYR A 312 -15.59 13.05 15.50
C TYR A 312 -14.77 13.22 16.79
N GLN A 313 -13.71 14.04 16.74
CA GLN A 313 -12.89 14.36 17.90
C GLN A 313 -13.72 14.97 19.06
N LYS A 314 -14.62 15.90 18.72
CA LYS A 314 -15.52 16.51 19.72
C LYS A 314 -16.49 15.48 20.28
N MET A 315 -17.03 14.60 19.46
CA MET A 315 -17.95 13.54 19.89
C MET A 315 -17.30 12.59 20.89
N ILE A 316 -16.05 12.16 20.61
CA ILE A 316 -15.29 11.30 21.54
C ILE A 316 -15.07 11.99 22.88
N LYS A 317 -14.68 13.29 22.87
CA LYS A 317 -14.37 14.04 24.10
C LYS A 317 -15.60 14.36 24.95
N THR A 318 -16.73 14.68 24.31
CA THR A 318 -17.90 15.20 25.03
C THR A 318 -19.01 14.19 25.22
N ASN A 319 -18.99 13.06 24.52
CA ASN A 319 -20.05 12.05 24.43
C ASN A 319 -21.48 12.64 24.29
N ASN A 320 -21.58 13.81 23.63
CA ASN A 320 -22.82 14.57 23.51
C ASN A 320 -23.63 14.11 22.28
N GLU A 321 -24.91 13.77 22.49
CA GLU A 321 -25.82 13.29 21.44
C GLU A 321 -25.99 14.30 20.29
N ASN A 322 -26.04 15.59 20.59
CA ASN A 322 -26.13 16.64 19.56
C ASN A 322 -24.87 16.63 18.67
N THR A 323 -23.68 16.46 19.25
CA THR A 323 -22.43 16.33 18.50
C THR A 323 -22.41 15.06 17.66
N ARG A 324 -22.92 13.93 18.18
CA ARG A 324 -23.08 12.67 17.46
C ARG A 324 -24.00 12.83 16.25
N ASN A 325 -25.12 13.54 16.40
CA ASN A 325 -26.06 13.81 15.31
C ASN A 325 -25.46 14.73 14.24
N LYS A 326 -24.71 15.77 14.65
CA LYS A 326 -23.95 16.63 13.72
C LYS A 326 -22.90 15.82 12.95
N PHE A 327 -22.16 14.95 13.60
CA PHE A 327 -21.19 14.04 12.95
C PHE A 327 -21.88 13.14 11.92
N LYS A 328 -23.00 12.48 12.26
CA LYS A 328 -23.76 11.63 11.34
C LYS A 328 -24.21 12.41 10.10
N ARG A 329 -24.72 13.65 10.27
CA ARG A 329 -25.14 14.52 9.15
C ARG A 329 -23.97 14.86 8.23
N VAL A 330 -22.83 15.31 8.77
CA VAL A 330 -21.65 15.68 7.97
C VAL A 330 -21.03 14.46 7.29
N ARG A 331 -20.99 13.30 7.94
CA ARG A 331 -20.56 12.04 7.33
C ARG A 331 -21.40 11.69 6.09
N ASN A 332 -22.72 11.79 6.22
CA ASN A 332 -23.63 11.47 5.11
C ASN A 332 -23.56 12.51 3.97
N GLN A 333 -23.35 13.80 4.31
CA GLN A 333 -23.08 14.85 3.32
C GLN A 333 -21.80 14.56 2.54
N LEU A 334 -20.71 14.20 3.22
CA LEU A 334 -19.43 13.85 2.61
C LEU A 334 -19.58 12.68 1.64
N GLN A 335 -20.27 11.59 2.05
CA GLN A 335 -20.51 10.44 1.18
C GLN A 335 -21.29 10.80 -0.10
N LYS A 336 -22.33 11.62 0.03
CA LYS A 336 -23.11 12.11 -1.13
C LYS A 336 -22.24 12.97 -2.05
N LEU A 337 -21.43 13.87 -1.47
CA LEU A 337 -20.54 14.75 -2.23
C LEU A 337 -19.48 13.96 -3.00
N ILE A 338 -18.82 12.98 -2.34
CA ILE A 338 -17.86 12.08 -2.97
C ILE A 338 -18.50 11.35 -4.15
N GLY A 339 -19.69 10.76 -3.94
CA GLY A 339 -20.41 10.06 -5.01
C GLY A 339 -20.72 10.95 -6.21
N LYS A 340 -21.14 12.20 -5.97
CA LYS A 340 -21.41 13.20 -7.04
C LYS A 340 -20.14 13.59 -7.80
N LYS A 341 -19.05 13.94 -7.05
CA LYS A 341 -17.77 14.37 -7.65
C LYS A 341 -17.11 13.24 -8.43
N LYS A 342 -17.11 12.02 -7.89
CA LYS A 342 -16.55 10.84 -8.54
C LYS A 342 -17.30 10.51 -9.84
N LYS A 343 -18.63 10.50 -9.83
CA LYS A 343 -19.43 10.33 -11.07
C LYS A 343 -19.11 11.40 -12.11
N GLY A 344 -19.12 12.68 -11.74
CA GLY A 344 -18.78 13.78 -12.64
C GLY A 344 -17.35 13.77 -13.16
N PHE A 345 -16.41 13.16 -12.41
CA PHE A 345 -15.03 12.99 -12.85
C PHE A 345 -14.91 11.84 -13.86
N LEU A 346 -15.57 10.71 -13.61
CA LEU A 346 -15.53 9.52 -14.47
C LEU A 346 -16.30 9.72 -15.79
N SER A 347 -17.33 10.60 -15.81
CA SER A 347 -18.10 10.92 -17.01
C SER A 347 -17.42 11.92 -17.96
N LYS A 348 -16.33 12.57 -17.53
CA LYS A 348 -15.57 13.46 -18.40
C LYS A 348 -14.71 12.64 -19.37
N PRO A 349 -14.86 12.82 -20.71
CA PRO A 349 -13.99 12.18 -21.66
C PRO A 349 -12.55 12.61 -21.40
N TYR A 350 -11.62 11.66 -21.50
CA TYR A 350 -10.19 11.92 -21.37
C TYR A 350 -9.77 12.84 -22.53
N THR A 351 -9.65 14.14 -22.29
CA THR A 351 -9.05 15.10 -23.22
C THR A 351 -7.57 15.23 -22.87
N PRO A 352 -6.65 14.72 -23.70
CA PRO A 352 -5.24 15.00 -23.52
C PRO A 352 -5.01 16.50 -23.69
N ARG A 353 -4.46 17.16 -22.66
CA ARG A 353 -4.10 18.58 -22.77
C ARG A 353 -3.17 18.78 -23.97
N ARG A 354 -3.63 19.55 -24.97
CA ARG A 354 -2.74 20.12 -25.98
C ARG A 354 -1.68 20.95 -25.25
N LYS A 355 -0.40 20.63 -25.50
CA LYS A 355 0.71 21.51 -25.11
C LYS A 355 0.45 22.86 -25.76
N LYS A 356 0.34 23.94 -24.98
CA LYS A 356 0.61 25.28 -25.50
C LYS A 356 2.10 25.31 -25.81
N ASN A 357 2.44 25.29 -27.09
CA ASN A 357 3.75 25.69 -27.54
C ASN A 357 3.85 27.20 -27.27
N ASN A 358 4.74 27.57 -26.40
CA ASN A 358 5.41 28.86 -26.42
C ASN A 358 6.89 28.56 -26.55
#